data_a10f6d1daa9f6b69fa6cca15dcdee44e
#
_entry.id   a10f6d1daa9f6b69fa6cca15dcdee44e
#
_cell.length_a   1.000
_cell.length_b   1.000
_cell.length_c   1.000
_cell.angle_alpha   90.00
_cell.angle_beta   90.00
_cell.angle_gamma   90.00
#
_symmetry.space_group_name_H-M   'P 1'
#
loop_
_entity.id
_entity.type
_entity.pdbx_description
1 polymer ?
#
loop_
_entity_poly.entity_id
_entity_poly.type
_entity_poly.pdbx_seq_one_letter_code
_entity_poly.pdbx_strand_id
1 'polypeptide(L)'
;RLLDEFPTFDRRLAIAENGNIGGKAVNTKIAAISPVYEDLYGFISSEPFLEFVSRLSGLPDLILDPAMYGGGTHENLHGQELDPHVDFNFDQTEQLHRRLNLIVYLNKDWRPEWGGGLEIHSNPRRPEENQIRTYNPIFNRAVLFETNEYSWHGFPRIALPEDKRHLSRKSISIYLYTKDRSAEEIAPRHGTFYVQRPLPEGLAPGCVLSAEDVLELRRLLIRRDDYIEHYQRMELEDNRRIEVLISHIRDLEKRTRLPLTGNILQEGPAPGLYADLWASRSVKARITPLRPVTELMLRGARPEGSPAGIVKILVNGEERGSGEVSAGPFSIPVRLPGKQREPFDIEALCDTLAAKPAEDLRDLAFLMIELRALHPRWSV
;
A
#
# COMPACT_ATOMS: atom_id res chain seq x y z
N ARG A 1 -17.44 30.14 -17.64
CA ARG A 1 -18.44 29.21 -17.10
C ARG A 1 -17.89 28.48 -15.85
N LEU A 2 -16.79 27.68 -15.93
CA LEU A 2 -16.24 26.98 -14.75
C LEU A 2 -15.86 27.92 -13.60
N LEU A 3 -15.29 29.09 -13.89
CA LEU A 3 -14.97 30.08 -12.87
C LEU A 3 -16.24 30.72 -12.28
N ASP A 4 -17.25 30.97 -13.08
CA ASP A 4 -18.49 31.62 -12.66
C ASP A 4 -19.33 30.73 -11.73
N GLU A 5 -19.18 29.40 -11.90
CA GLU A 5 -19.85 28.37 -11.10
C GLU A 5 -18.91 27.66 -10.10
N PHE A 6 -17.71 28.24 -9.87
CA PHE A 6 -16.75 27.70 -8.92
C PHE A 6 -17.34 27.77 -7.49
N PRO A 7 -17.27 26.65 -6.71
CA PRO A 7 -17.86 26.63 -5.38
C PRO A 7 -17.23 27.68 -4.45
N THR A 8 -18.01 28.21 -3.54
CA THR A 8 -17.51 29.12 -2.49
C THR A 8 -16.62 28.36 -1.52
N PHE A 9 -15.58 29.04 -0.99
CA PHE A 9 -14.67 28.46 -0.03
C PHE A 9 -15.43 27.96 1.22
N ASP A 10 -15.37 26.65 1.44
CA ASP A 10 -15.95 26.02 2.61
C ASP A 10 -14.84 25.54 3.55
N ARG A 11 -14.74 26.16 4.74
CA ARG A 11 -13.76 25.78 5.75
C ARG A 11 -13.85 24.30 6.16
N ARG A 12 -15.03 23.69 6.08
CA ARG A 12 -15.22 22.27 6.41
C ARG A 12 -14.54 21.34 5.41
N LEU A 13 -14.32 21.83 4.19
CA LEU A 13 -13.60 21.10 3.13
C LEU A 13 -12.10 21.46 3.13
N ALA A 14 -11.67 22.42 3.92
CA ALA A 14 -10.28 22.84 4.04
C ALA A 14 -9.56 22.04 5.12
N ILE A 15 -9.50 20.74 4.94
CA ILE A 15 -8.78 19.82 5.83
C ILE A 15 -7.41 19.55 5.18
N ALA A 16 -6.35 19.89 5.91
CA ALA A 16 -4.99 19.54 5.49
C ALA A 16 -4.75 18.02 5.66
N GLU A 17 -3.75 17.46 4.98
CA GLU A 17 -3.42 16.04 5.10
C GLU A 17 -3.07 15.61 6.53
N ASN A 18 -2.57 16.53 7.35
CA ASN A 18 -2.36 16.31 8.79
C ASN A 18 -3.66 16.30 9.61
N GLY A 19 -4.85 16.47 8.98
CA GLY A 19 -6.17 16.46 9.63
C GLY A 19 -6.57 17.79 10.27
N ASN A 20 -5.74 18.83 10.21
CA ASN A 20 -6.08 20.15 10.74
C ASN A 20 -7.03 20.89 9.79
N ILE A 21 -8.06 21.57 10.36
CA ILE A 21 -8.94 22.44 9.58
C ILE A 21 -8.20 23.75 9.32
N GLY A 22 -8.03 24.05 8.04
CA GLY A 22 -7.33 25.26 7.59
C GLY A 22 -6.53 24.97 6.32
N GLY A 23 -6.27 26.00 5.52
CA GLY A 23 -5.53 25.81 4.28
C GLY A 23 -6.43 25.62 3.07
N LYS A 24 -6.12 24.66 2.20
CA LYS A 24 -6.79 24.43 0.93
C LYS A 24 -8.19 23.84 1.09
N ALA A 25 -9.23 24.50 0.56
CA ALA A 25 -10.54 23.86 0.40
C ALA A 25 -10.53 22.96 -0.85
N VAL A 26 -10.92 21.69 -0.68
CA VAL A 26 -10.95 20.67 -1.75
C VAL A 26 -12.37 20.12 -1.87
N ASN A 27 -12.90 20.10 -3.11
CA ASN A 27 -14.15 19.41 -3.41
C ASN A 27 -13.91 18.36 -4.51
N THR A 28 -13.89 17.09 -4.11
CA THR A 28 -13.68 15.95 -5.01
C THR A 28 -14.93 15.56 -5.79
N LYS A 29 -16.12 15.94 -5.32
CA LYS A 29 -17.41 15.64 -5.98
C LYS A 29 -17.75 16.67 -7.03
N ILE A 30 -16.87 16.87 -8.01
CA ILE A 30 -16.98 17.95 -8.98
C ILE A 30 -18.26 17.85 -9.82
N ALA A 31 -18.69 16.66 -10.23
CA ALA A 31 -19.92 16.47 -11.00
C ALA A 31 -21.20 16.95 -10.27
N ALA A 32 -21.17 17.02 -8.95
CA ALA A 32 -22.29 17.49 -8.14
C ALA A 32 -22.30 19.03 -7.91
N ILE A 33 -21.31 19.77 -8.40
CA ILE A 33 -21.23 21.21 -8.22
C ILE A 33 -22.27 21.92 -9.09
N SER A 34 -22.31 21.59 -10.37
CA SER A 34 -23.24 22.16 -11.34
C SER A 34 -23.21 21.39 -12.66
N PRO A 35 -24.17 21.63 -13.58
CA PRO A 35 -24.16 20.99 -14.90
C PRO A 35 -22.85 21.23 -15.70
N VAL A 36 -22.21 22.40 -15.55
CA VAL A 36 -20.94 22.69 -16.22
C VAL A 36 -19.79 21.84 -15.68
N TYR A 37 -19.82 21.54 -14.39
CA TYR A 37 -18.84 20.66 -13.76
C TYR A 37 -19.15 19.18 -14.03
N GLU A 38 -20.39 18.80 -14.20
CA GLU A 38 -20.79 17.48 -14.68
C GLU A 38 -20.30 17.26 -16.12
N ASP A 39 -20.48 18.23 -17.02
CA ASP A 39 -19.93 18.21 -18.38
C ASP A 39 -18.40 18.07 -18.36
N LEU A 40 -17.72 18.81 -17.47
CA LEU A 40 -16.27 18.68 -17.29
C LEU A 40 -15.87 17.27 -16.86
N TYR A 41 -16.57 16.72 -15.86
CA TYR A 41 -16.29 15.36 -15.39
C TYR A 41 -16.49 14.33 -16.51
N GLY A 42 -17.58 14.43 -17.27
CA GLY A 42 -17.84 13.60 -18.44
C GLY A 42 -16.74 13.72 -19.51
N PHE A 43 -16.23 14.94 -19.72
CA PHE A 43 -15.12 15.18 -20.66
C PHE A 43 -13.82 14.56 -20.21
N ILE A 44 -13.37 14.81 -18.96
CA ILE A 44 -12.09 14.30 -18.46
C ILE A 44 -12.07 12.78 -18.23
N SER A 45 -13.25 12.16 -18.10
CA SER A 45 -13.39 10.68 -18.00
C SER A 45 -13.55 10.02 -19.37
N SER A 46 -13.69 10.79 -20.44
CA SER A 46 -13.91 10.25 -21.79
C SER A 46 -12.64 9.64 -22.39
N GLU A 47 -12.83 8.55 -23.16
CA GLU A 47 -11.74 7.91 -23.89
C GLU A 47 -10.96 8.87 -24.79
N PRO A 48 -11.57 9.77 -25.59
CA PRO A 48 -10.83 10.72 -26.40
C PRO A 48 -9.91 11.65 -25.60
N PHE A 49 -10.33 12.07 -24.40
CA PHE A 49 -9.50 12.89 -23.53
C PHE A 49 -8.32 12.11 -22.98
N LEU A 50 -8.56 10.90 -22.48
CA LEU A 50 -7.52 10.03 -21.91
C LEU A 50 -6.50 9.63 -22.99
N GLU A 51 -6.93 9.29 -24.20
CA GLU A 51 -6.05 9.04 -25.33
C GLU A 51 -5.22 10.28 -25.74
N PHE A 52 -5.83 11.47 -25.73
CA PHE A 52 -5.11 12.70 -25.99
C PHE A 52 -3.99 12.93 -24.97
N VAL A 53 -4.29 12.77 -23.68
CA VAL A 53 -3.28 12.92 -22.61
C VAL A 53 -2.23 11.81 -22.68
N SER A 54 -2.62 10.57 -22.99
CA SER A 54 -1.69 9.46 -23.23
C SER A 54 -0.69 9.77 -24.35
N ARG A 55 -1.16 10.30 -25.47
CA ARG A 55 -0.26 10.70 -26.58
C ARG A 55 0.66 11.85 -26.19
N LEU A 56 0.15 12.81 -25.41
CA LEU A 56 0.92 13.97 -24.97
C LEU A 56 2.03 13.59 -23.97
N SER A 57 1.75 12.68 -23.07
CA SER A 57 2.66 12.26 -22.01
C SER A 57 3.55 11.06 -22.38
N GLY A 58 3.17 10.29 -23.41
CA GLY A 58 3.79 9.01 -23.74
C GLY A 58 3.39 7.86 -22.81
N LEU A 59 2.43 8.06 -21.91
CA LEU A 59 1.95 7.06 -20.96
C LEU A 59 0.66 6.43 -21.49
N PRO A 60 0.66 5.12 -21.83
CA PRO A 60 -0.54 4.43 -22.30
C PRO A 60 -1.52 4.13 -21.14
N ASP A 61 -2.74 3.77 -21.52
CA ASP A 61 -3.76 3.19 -20.63
C ASP A 61 -4.07 4.03 -19.38
N LEU A 62 -4.10 5.34 -19.55
CA LEU A 62 -4.43 6.27 -18.47
C LEU A 62 -5.88 6.09 -17.99
N ILE A 63 -6.06 6.15 -16.68
CA ILE A 63 -7.33 6.00 -15.98
C ILE A 63 -7.55 7.24 -15.12
N LEU A 64 -8.75 7.83 -15.19
CA LEU A 64 -9.19 8.82 -14.21
C LEU A 64 -9.64 8.10 -12.94
N ASP A 65 -9.18 8.56 -11.77
CA ASP A 65 -9.74 8.10 -10.49
C ASP A 65 -11.22 8.51 -10.37
N PRO A 66 -12.15 7.54 -10.29
CA PRO A 66 -13.58 7.87 -10.19
C PRO A 66 -13.94 8.63 -8.92
N ALA A 67 -13.22 8.40 -7.82
CA ALA A 67 -13.40 9.09 -6.55
C ALA A 67 -12.76 10.47 -6.52
N MET A 68 -11.88 10.77 -7.49
CA MET A 68 -11.06 11.98 -7.54
C MET A 68 -10.35 12.27 -6.21
N TYR A 69 -9.81 11.23 -5.57
CA TYR A 69 -9.15 11.34 -4.27
C TYR A 69 -8.00 12.36 -4.29
N GLY A 70 -8.14 13.41 -3.46
CA GLY A 70 -7.20 14.54 -3.43
C GLY A 70 -7.29 15.49 -4.64
N GLY A 71 -8.04 15.15 -5.69
CA GLY A 71 -8.31 15.97 -6.87
C GLY A 71 -9.57 16.84 -6.72
N GLY A 72 -10.09 17.35 -7.86
CA GLY A 72 -11.28 18.19 -7.89
C GLY A 72 -10.97 19.68 -7.86
N THR A 73 -11.89 20.51 -7.34
CA THR A 73 -11.66 21.95 -7.19
C THR A 73 -10.81 22.24 -5.97
N HIS A 74 -9.80 23.07 -6.15
CA HIS A 74 -8.90 23.52 -5.09
C HIS A 74 -8.96 25.05 -4.96
N GLU A 75 -9.18 25.53 -3.75
CA GLU A 75 -9.19 26.96 -3.45
C GLU A 75 -8.25 27.28 -2.28
N ASN A 76 -7.37 28.27 -2.47
CA ASN A 76 -6.44 28.75 -1.46
C ASN A 76 -6.59 30.26 -1.28
N LEU A 77 -6.52 30.71 -0.01
CA LEU A 77 -6.66 32.09 0.38
C LEU A 77 -5.32 32.77 0.61
N HIS A 78 -5.36 34.10 0.78
CA HIS A 78 -4.21 34.88 1.25
C HIS A 78 -3.56 34.25 2.48
N GLY A 79 -2.22 34.22 2.50
CA GLY A 79 -1.43 33.66 3.59
C GLY A 79 -1.18 32.14 3.49
N GLN A 80 -1.90 31.43 2.60
CA GLN A 80 -1.71 30.00 2.41
C GLN A 80 -0.57 29.68 1.44
N GLU A 81 0.07 28.55 1.64
CA GLU A 81 1.15 28.00 0.85
C GLU A 81 1.12 26.48 0.91
N LEU A 82 1.89 25.84 0.04
CA LEU A 82 2.09 24.40 0.06
C LEU A 82 3.59 24.11 -0.05
N ASP A 83 4.13 23.42 0.93
CA ASP A 83 5.53 23.04 0.93
C ASP A 83 5.85 22.10 -0.23
N PRO A 84 7.11 22.12 -0.72
CA PRO A 84 7.56 21.14 -1.70
C PRO A 84 7.29 19.72 -1.22
N HIS A 85 6.62 18.93 -2.03
CA HIS A 85 6.27 17.55 -1.72
C HIS A 85 6.29 16.69 -2.97
N VAL A 86 6.41 15.39 -2.78
CA VAL A 86 6.02 14.37 -3.76
C VAL A 86 4.73 13.72 -3.27
N ASP A 87 3.83 13.49 -4.19
CA ASP A 87 2.54 12.87 -3.88
C ASP A 87 2.70 11.38 -3.54
N PHE A 88 1.66 10.79 -2.92
CA PHE A 88 1.56 9.33 -2.82
C PHE A 88 1.63 8.69 -4.21
N ASN A 89 2.28 7.54 -4.32
CA ASN A 89 2.56 6.89 -5.60
C ASN A 89 1.58 5.77 -5.98
N PHE A 90 0.75 5.32 -5.03
CA PHE A 90 -0.16 4.19 -5.23
C PHE A 90 -1.48 4.35 -4.47
N ASP A 91 -2.60 4.20 -5.18
CA ASP A 91 -3.92 4.11 -4.56
C ASP A 91 -4.19 2.67 -4.13
N GLN A 92 -4.31 2.46 -2.80
CA GLN A 92 -4.52 1.14 -2.22
C GLN A 92 -5.96 0.63 -2.40
N THR A 93 -6.93 1.53 -2.59
CA THR A 93 -8.34 1.16 -2.76
C THR A 93 -8.57 0.66 -4.17
N GLU A 94 -8.17 1.44 -5.16
CA GLU A 94 -8.35 1.14 -6.58
C GLU A 94 -7.22 0.28 -7.15
N GLN A 95 -6.13 0.05 -6.39
CA GLN A 95 -4.94 -0.68 -6.82
C GLN A 95 -4.31 -0.08 -8.08
N LEU A 96 -4.16 1.25 -8.10
CA LEU A 96 -3.68 2.01 -9.24
C LEU A 96 -2.38 2.77 -8.92
N HIS A 97 -1.48 2.83 -9.89
CA HIS A 97 -0.28 3.65 -9.83
C HIS A 97 -0.59 5.09 -10.27
N ARG A 98 -0.27 6.07 -9.43
CA ARG A 98 -0.42 7.48 -9.79
C ARG A 98 0.64 7.87 -10.80
N ARG A 99 0.24 8.49 -11.94
CA ARG A 99 1.12 8.78 -13.07
C ARG A 99 1.23 10.24 -13.41
N LEU A 100 0.12 10.97 -13.44
CA LEU A 100 0.08 12.35 -13.91
C LEU A 100 -0.77 13.23 -13.01
N ASN A 101 -0.32 14.46 -12.83
CA ASN A 101 -1.12 15.56 -12.33
C ASN A 101 -1.38 16.56 -13.45
N LEU A 102 -2.63 16.86 -13.70
CA LEU A 102 -3.08 17.95 -14.57
C LEU A 102 -3.78 18.98 -13.71
N ILE A 103 -3.25 20.22 -13.71
CA ILE A 103 -3.81 21.32 -12.91
C ILE A 103 -4.25 22.41 -13.86
N VAL A 104 -5.53 22.75 -13.83
CA VAL A 104 -6.13 23.86 -14.62
C VAL A 104 -6.42 25.04 -13.72
N TYR A 105 -5.87 26.20 -14.03
CA TYR A 105 -6.02 27.42 -13.25
C TYR A 105 -7.14 28.32 -13.76
N LEU A 106 -7.88 28.94 -12.83
CA LEU A 106 -9.06 29.75 -13.12
C LEU A 106 -8.95 31.19 -12.56
N ASN A 107 -7.73 31.76 -12.44
CA ASN A 107 -7.51 33.05 -11.78
C ASN A 107 -7.30 34.15 -12.81
N LYS A 108 -8.32 34.98 -13.02
CA LYS A 108 -8.21 36.22 -13.87
C LYS A 108 -7.31 37.23 -13.15
N ASP A 109 -6.51 37.93 -13.92
CA ASP A 109 -5.66 39.05 -13.48
C ASP A 109 -4.67 38.71 -12.34
N TRP A 110 -4.34 37.43 -12.16
CA TRP A 110 -3.35 36.97 -11.15
C TRP A 110 -1.96 37.46 -11.53
N ARG A 111 -1.28 38.07 -10.59
CA ARG A 111 0.07 38.61 -10.79
C ARG A 111 1.13 37.74 -10.15
N PRO A 112 2.31 37.59 -10.76
CA PRO A 112 3.41 36.77 -10.24
C PRO A 112 3.82 37.13 -8.80
N GLU A 113 3.86 38.43 -8.49
CA GLU A 113 4.23 38.97 -7.19
C GLU A 113 3.27 38.62 -6.05
N TRP A 114 2.08 38.11 -6.38
CA TRP A 114 1.12 37.62 -5.36
C TRP A 114 1.42 36.21 -4.88
N GLY A 115 2.47 35.55 -5.42
CA GLY A 115 2.82 34.18 -5.06
C GLY A 115 1.80 33.15 -5.56
N GLY A 116 1.76 31.97 -4.96
CA GLY A 116 0.82 30.90 -5.30
C GLY A 116 1.11 30.22 -6.64
N GLY A 117 2.20 30.57 -7.34
CA GLY A 117 2.65 29.89 -8.56
C GLY A 117 3.08 28.46 -8.27
N LEU A 118 2.73 27.51 -9.14
CA LEU A 118 3.24 26.16 -9.01
C LEU A 118 4.75 26.15 -9.21
N GLU A 119 5.46 25.68 -8.22
CA GLU A 119 6.90 25.44 -8.28
C GLU A 119 7.18 23.96 -8.51
N ILE A 120 8.05 23.66 -9.46
CA ILE A 120 8.66 22.35 -9.66
C ILE A 120 10.12 22.47 -9.23
N HIS A 121 10.52 21.62 -8.29
CA HIS A 121 11.85 21.62 -7.67
C HIS A 121 12.68 20.44 -8.14
N SER A 122 13.97 20.64 -8.37
CA SER A 122 14.88 19.55 -8.69
C SER A 122 15.23 18.71 -7.45
N ASN A 123 15.51 19.35 -6.32
CA ASN A 123 15.77 18.68 -5.03
C ASN A 123 15.63 19.66 -3.84
N PRO A 124 14.44 19.81 -3.27
CA PRO A 124 14.21 20.73 -2.16
C PRO A 124 14.89 20.32 -0.86
N ARG A 125 15.39 19.06 -0.76
CA ARG A 125 16.16 18.58 0.41
C ARG A 125 17.58 19.15 0.46
N ARG A 126 18.07 19.73 -0.66
CA ARG A 126 19.35 20.42 -0.78
C ARG A 126 19.12 21.81 -1.36
N PRO A 127 18.75 22.79 -0.52
CA PRO A 127 18.35 24.12 -0.98
C PRO A 127 19.42 24.81 -1.86
N GLU A 128 20.69 24.57 -1.58
CA GLU A 128 21.84 25.14 -2.31
C GLU A 128 22.02 24.61 -3.73
N GLU A 129 21.47 23.42 -4.03
CA GLU A 129 21.52 22.78 -5.35
C GLU A 129 20.16 22.83 -6.05
N ASN A 130 19.13 23.29 -5.36
CA ASN A 130 17.75 23.20 -5.81
C ASN A 130 17.44 24.19 -6.92
N GLN A 131 17.06 23.70 -8.09
CA GLN A 131 16.54 24.52 -9.19
C GLN A 131 15.03 24.54 -9.14
N ILE A 132 14.45 25.73 -9.25
CA ILE A 132 13.00 25.94 -9.17
C ILE A 132 12.49 26.52 -10.50
N ARG A 133 11.44 25.89 -11.05
CA ARG A 133 10.67 26.43 -12.16
C ARG A 133 9.27 26.80 -11.67
N THR A 134 8.86 28.03 -11.87
CA THR A 134 7.57 28.54 -11.39
C THR A 134 6.60 28.76 -12.55
N TYR A 135 5.39 28.25 -12.39
CA TYR A 135 4.26 28.43 -13.33
C TYR A 135 3.15 29.23 -12.65
N ASN A 136 2.99 30.49 -13.05
CA ASN A 136 1.97 31.34 -12.45
C ASN A 136 0.56 30.80 -12.71
N PRO A 137 -0.36 30.87 -11.72
CA PRO A 137 -1.69 30.28 -11.79
C PRO A 137 -2.69 31.15 -12.53
N ILE A 138 -2.33 31.59 -13.75
CA ILE A 138 -3.17 32.48 -14.56
C ILE A 138 -4.36 31.77 -15.17
N PHE A 139 -5.39 32.53 -15.53
CA PHE A 139 -6.62 32.02 -16.11
C PHE A 139 -6.39 31.15 -17.34
N ASN A 140 -7.08 30.03 -17.41
CA ASN A 140 -7.04 29.07 -18.51
C ASN A 140 -5.65 28.46 -18.81
N ARG A 141 -4.72 28.49 -17.84
CA ARG A 141 -3.46 27.74 -17.92
C ARG A 141 -3.66 26.35 -17.41
N ALA A 142 -3.20 25.37 -18.17
CA ALA A 142 -3.07 23.98 -17.72
C ALA A 142 -1.59 23.64 -17.53
N VAL A 143 -1.25 22.92 -16.46
CA VAL A 143 0.08 22.37 -16.22
C VAL A 143 -0.08 20.86 -16.04
N LEU A 144 0.59 20.11 -16.90
CA LEU A 144 0.65 18.65 -16.83
C LEU A 144 2.07 18.23 -16.45
N PHE A 145 2.21 17.38 -15.47
CA PHE A 145 3.50 16.81 -15.07
C PHE A 145 3.37 15.39 -14.57
N GLU A 146 4.43 14.61 -14.75
CA GLU A 146 4.51 13.24 -14.27
C GLU A 146 4.74 13.20 -12.74
N THR A 147 4.09 12.24 -12.08
CA THR A 147 4.27 11.98 -10.65
C THR A 147 5.18 10.77 -10.44
N ASN A 148 6.28 11.02 -9.74
CA ASN A 148 7.28 10.05 -9.35
C ASN A 148 8.00 10.55 -8.08
N GLU A 149 9.03 9.86 -7.63
CA GLU A 149 9.79 10.17 -6.41
C GLU A 149 10.67 11.43 -6.53
N TYR A 150 10.68 12.06 -7.71
CA TYR A 150 11.47 13.26 -8.03
C TYR A 150 10.60 14.45 -8.42
N SER A 151 9.30 14.26 -8.55
CA SER A 151 8.34 15.30 -8.98
C SER A 151 7.99 16.25 -7.83
N TRP A 152 9.02 16.78 -7.17
CA TRP A 152 8.86 17.74 -6.09
C TRP A 152 8.15 18.99 -6.55
N HIS A 153 7.01 19.28 -5.94
CA HIS A 153 6.21 20.45 -6.29
C HIS A 153 5.50 21.05 -5.09
N GLY A 154 5.15 22.32 -5.24
CA GLY A 154 4.46 23.09 -4.21
C GLY A 154 4.12 24.48 -4.73
N PHE A 155 3.78 25.40 -3.86
CA PHE A 155 3.65 26.80 -4.22
C PHE A 155 4.01 27.70 -3.03
N PRO A 156 4.64 28.88 -3.30
CA PRO A 156 5.01 29.81 -2.28
C PRO A 156 3.77 30.51 -1.73
N ARG A 157 3.93 31.16 -0.59
CA ARG A 157 2.88 31.88 0.11
C ARG A 157 2.14 32.86 -0.81
N ILE A 158 0.82 32.82 -0.74
CA ILE A 158 -0.06 33.76 -1.43
C ILE A 158 -0.06 35.07 -0.62
N ALA A 159 0.48 36.14 -1.21
CA ALA A 159 0.62 37.45 -0.58
C ALA A 159 -0.19 38.50 -1.35
N LEU A 160 -1.51 38.45 -1.22
CA LEU A 160 -2.40 39.41 -1.87
C LEU A 160 -2.34 40.77 -1.19
N PRO A 161 -2.30 41.90 -1.99
CA PRO A 161 -2.48 43.23 -1.45
C PRO A 161 -3.83 43.38 -0.72
N GLU A 162 -3.94 44.33 0.17
CA GLU A 162 -5.11 44.48 1.02
C GLU A 162 -6.42 44.62 0.25
N ASP A 163 -6.41 45.42 -0.83
CA ASP A 163 -7.55 45.61 -1.73
C ASP A 163 -7.90 44.36 -2.57
N LYS A 164 -7.02 43.35 -2.60
CA LYS A 164 -7.20 42.09 -3.35
C LYS A 164 -7.45 40.89 -2.48
N ARG A 165 -7.47 41.00 -1.14
CA ARG A 165 -7.67 39.88 -0.20
C ARG A 165 -9.02 39.17 -0.34
N HIS A 166 -9.95 39.70 -1.09
CA HIS A 166 -11.20 39.05 -1.48
C HIS A 166 -11.00 38.00 -2.59
N LEU A 167 -9.86 38.00 -3.26
CA LEU A 167 -9.51 37.00 -4.27
C LEU A 167 -8.96 35.74 -3.63
N SER A 168 -9.04 34.64 -4.36
CA SER A 168 -8.47 33.36 -3.99
C SER A 168 -7.82 32.68 -5.19
N ARG A 169 -6.85 31.80 -4.93
CA ARG A 169 -6.22 30.95 -5.94
C ARG A 169 -7.10 29.74 -6.20
N LYS A 170 -7.69 29.67 -7.39
CA LYS A 170 -8.60 28.63 -7.83
C LYS A 170 -7.95 27.73 -8.87
N SER A 171 -8.08 26.42 -8.70
CA SER A 171 -7.66 25.43 -9.68
C SER A 171 -8.57 24.21 -9.68
N ILE A 172 -8.50 23.45 -10.77
CA ILE A 172 -9.08 22.11 -10.88
C ILE A 172 -7.90 21.16 -11.06
N SER A 173 -7.77 20.19 -10.16
CA SER A 173 -6.71 19.18 -10.17
C SER A 173 -7.28 17.85 -10.59
N ILE A 174 -6.68 17.22 -11.61
CA ILE A 174 -7.08 15.97 -12.22
C ILE A 174 -5.88 15.04 -12.11
N TYR A 175 -6.08 13.88 -11.48
CA TYR A 175 -5.04 12.89 -11.29
C TYR A 175 -5.32 11.68 -12.16
N LEU A 176 -4.30 11.25 -12.89
CA LEU A 176 -4.40 10.12 -13.81
C LEU A 176 -3.47 9.00 -13.37
N TYR A 177 -3.95 7.80 -13.52
CA TYR A 177 -3.35 6.58 -13.01
C TYR A 177 -3.18 5.56 -14.13
N THR A 178 -2.43 4.48 -13.84
CA THR A 178 -2.38 3.26 -14.66
C THR A 178 -2.49 2.03 -13.75
N LYS A 179 -2.97 0.90 -14.28
CA LYS A 179 -2.96 -0.38 -13.55
C LYS A 179 -1.55 -0.91 -13.38
N ASP A 180 -0.76 -0.79 -14.43
CA ASP A 180 0.60 -1.29 -14.48
C ASP A 180 1.61 -0.14 -14.53
N ARG A 181 2.77 -0.38 -13.96
CA ARG A 181 3.96 0.48 -14.06
C ARG A 181 5.16 -0.41 -14.31
N SER A 182 6.14 0.04 -15.09
CA SER A 182 7.33 -0.78 -15.36
C SER A 182 8.08 -1.09 -14.06
N ALA A 183 8.65 -2.28 -13.94
CA ALA A 183 9.35 -2.72 -12.73
C ALA A 183 10.51 -1.77 -12.35
N GLU A 184 11.12 -1.11 -13.34
CA GLU A 184 12.22 -0.16 -13.18
C GLU A 184 11.76 1.18 -12.58
N GLU A 185 10.47 1.52 -12.73
CA GLU A 185 9.86 2.74 -12.20
C GLU A 185 9.07 2.52 -10.91
N ILE A 186 8.91 1.28 -10.46
CA ILE A 186 8.18 0.98 -9.23
C ILE A 186 9.06 1.30 -8.03
N ALA A 187 8.63 2.27 -7.24
CA ALA A 187 9.21 2.57 -5.93
C ALA A 187 8.38 1.90 -4.80
N PRO A 188 8.95 1.78 -3.60
CA PRO A 188 8.17 1.42 -2.42
C PRO A 188 6.94 2.31 -2.26
N ARG A 189 5.80 1.73 -1.88
CA ARG A 189 4.56 2.49 -1.66
C ARG A 189 4.74 3.47 -0.51
N HIS A 190 4.33 4.71 -0.73
CA HIS A 190 4.42 5.77 0.27
C HIS A 190 3.27 6.77 0.15
N GLY A 191 3.00 7.47 1.26
CA GLY A 191 2.14 8.64 1.28
C GLY A 191 2.84 9.89 0.75
N THR A 192 2.21 11.06 0.88
CA THR A 192 2.81 12.33 0.48
C THR A 192 4.00 12.67 1.40
N PHE A 193 5.16 12.95 0.80
CA PHE A 193 6.35 13.38 1.53
C PHE A 193 6.57 14.87 1.37
N TYR A 194 6.64 15.58 2.49
CA TYR A 194 6.88 17.02 2.53
C TYR A 194 8.33 17.35 2.89
N VAL A 195 8.82 18.44 2.29
CA VAL A 195 10.10 19.06 2.65
C VAL A 195 9.83 20.51 3.03
N GLN A 196 10.17 20.88 4.25
CA GLN A 196 10.01 22.25 4.73
C GLN A 196 10.88 23.19 3.90
N ARG A 197 10.32 24.35 3.56
CA ARG A 197 11.07 25.42 2.88
C ARG A 197 12.21 25.90 3.77
N PRO A 198 13.36 26.31 3.18
CA PRO A 198 14.43 26.93 3.93
C PRO A 198 13.94 28.21 4.62
N LEU A 199 14.68 28.67 5.62
CA LEU A 199 14.41 29.95 6.27
C LEU A 199 14.48 31.09 5.24
N PRO A 200 13.67 32.15 5.39
CA PRO A 200 13.78 33.35 4.56
C PRO A 200 15.20 33.90 4.57
N GLU A 201 15.68 34.38 3.43
CA GLU A 201 17.06 34.89 3.26
C GLU A 201 17.44 35.99 4.25
N GLY A 202 16.45 36.81 4.67
CA GLY A 202 16.64 37.84 5.71
C GLY A 202 16.99 37.35 7.10
N LEU A 203 16.74 36.04 7.37
CA LEU A 203 17.01 35.41 8.67
C LEU A 203 18.42 34.77 8.67
N ALA A 204 19.44 35.58 8.37
CA ALA A 204 20.84 35.16 8.37
C ALA A 204 21.54 35.40 9.73
N PRO A 205 22.67 34.70 10.02
CA PRO A 205 23.44 34.94 11.24
C PRO A 205 23.82 36.40 11.42
N GLY A 206 23.53 36.96 12.60
CA GLY A 206 23.81 38.37 12.93
C GLY A 206 22.66 39.34 12.58
N CYS A 207 21.55 38.90 11.99
CA CYS A 207 20.39 39.76 11.77
C CYS A 207 19.71 40.12 13.11
N VAL A 208 19.11 41.31 13.16
CA VAL A 208 18.23 41.73 14.25
C VAL A 208 16.80 41.37 13.86
N LEU A 209 16.17 40.49 14.61
CA LEU A 209 14.82 40.00 14.31
C LEU A 209 13.79 41.12 14.56
N SER A 210 12.96 41.37 13.56
CA SER A 210 11.73 42.17 13.71
C SER A 210 10.62 41.36 14.37
N ALA A 211 9.54 42.02 14.74
CA ALA A 211 8.34 41.34 15.25
C ALA A 211 7.75 40.37 14.18
N GLU A 212 7.81 40.74 12.92
CA GLU A 212 7.34 39.92 11.79
C GLU A 212 8.22 38.67 11.63
N ASP A 213 9.55 38.81 11.74
CA ASP A 213 10.48 37.67 11.69
C ASP A 213 10.22 36.65 12.82
N VAL A 214 9.94 37.15 14.02
CA VAL A 214 9.59 36.27 15.16
C VAL A 214 8.28 35.53 14.93
N LEU A 215 7.26 36.20 14.35
CA LEU A 215 6.00 35.55 13.99
C LEU A 215 6.20 34.49 12.90
N GLU A 216 7.02 34.81 11.88
CA GLU A 216 7.31 33.86 10.82
C GLU A 216 8.09 32.63 11.32
N LEU A 217 9.10 32.83 12.17
CA LEU A 217 9.83 31.71 12.80
C LEU A 217 8.89 30.82 13.63
N ARG A 218 7.98 31.42 14.43
CA ARG A 218 7.00 30.65 15.18
C ARG A 218 6.10 29.83 14.27
N ARG A 219 5.62 30.43 13.17
CA ARG A 219 4.80 29.74 12.18
C ARG A 219 5.53 28.55 11.56
N LEU A 220 6.80 28.74 11.17
CA LEU A 220 7.61 27.66 10.60
C LEU A 220 7.86 26.53 11.60
N LEU A 221 8.06 26.85 12.88
CA LEU A 221 8.21 25.85 13.94
C LEU A 221 6.93 25.05 14.16
N ILE A 222 5.77 25.72 14.28
CA ILE A 222 4.47 25.06 14.42
C ILE A 222 4.24 24.12 13.24
N ARG A 223 4.49 24.57 12.00
CA ARG A 223 4.31 23.74 10.81
C ARG A 223 5.22 22.49 10.81
N ARG A 224 6.47 22.64 11.27
CA ARG A 224 7.37 21.49 11.43
C ARG A 224 6.82 20.51 12.46
N ASP A 225 6.31 21.01 13.57
CA ASP A 225 5.75 20.18 14.64
C ASP A 225 4.46 19.47 14.16
N ASP A 226 3.61 20.12 13.35
CA ASP A 226 2.47 19.51 12.68
C ASP A 226 2.88 18.35 11.79
N TYR A 227 3.99 18.47 11.02
CA TYR A 227 4.51 17.36 10.20
C TYR A 227 5.01 16.20 11.07
N ILE A 228 5.73 16.48 12.14
CA ILE A 228 6.20 15.46 13.08
C ILE A 228 5.01 14.71 13.66
N GLU A 229 3.97 15.40 14.12
CA GLU A 229 2.76 14.78 14.65
C GLU A 229 2.04 13.94 13.60
N HIS A 230 1.97 14.42 12.35
CA HIS A 230 1.37 13.68 11.24
C HIS A 230 2.10 12.35 11.01
N TYR A 231 3.44 12.36 10.89
CA TYR A 231 4.21 11.13 10.66
C TYR A 231 4.17 10.19 11.87
N GLN A 232 4.18 10.70 13.10
CA GLN A 232 3.99 9.88 14.29
C GLN A 232 2.63 9.17 14.30
N ARG A 233 1.58 9.83 13.86
CA ARG A 233 0.23 9.26 13.75
C ARG A 233 0.21 8.15 12.70
N MET A 234 0.81 8.37 11.52
CA MET A 234 0.94 7.35 10.49
C MET A 234 1.70 6.12 10.99
N GLU A 235 2.83 6.31 11.69
CA GLU A 235 3.61 5.23 12.28
C GLU A 235 2.78 4.39 13.28
N LEU A 236 2.00 5.05 14.13
CA LEU A 236 1.12 4.34 15.07
C LEU A 236 0.02 3.54 14.36
N GLU A 237 -0.54 4.06 13.29
CA GLU A 237 -1.52 3.33 12.47
C GLU A 237 -0.90 2.12 11.77
N ASP A 238 0.27 2.28 11.19
CA ASP A 238 0.99 1.19 10.52
C ASP A 238 1.40 0.09 11.50
N ASN A 239 1.89 0.46 12.69
CA ASN A 239 2.21 -0.50 13.74
C ASN A 239 0.97 -1.31 14.18
N ARG A 240 -0.20 -0.66 14.33
CA ARG A 240 -1.46 -1.37 14.63
C ARG A 240 -1.83 -2.36 13.51
N ARG A 241 -1.70 -1.97 12.25
CA ARG A 241 -1.95 -2.87 11.10
C ARG A 241 -0.99 -4.05 11.11
N ILE A 242 0.30 -3.82 11.37
CA ILE A 242 1.32 -4.86 11.50
C ILE A 242 0.97 -5.83 12.63
N GLU A 243 0.56 -5.34 13.81
CA GLU A 243 0.14 -6.19 14.94
C GLU A 243 -1.04 -7.10 14.58
N VAL A 244 -2.05 -6.56 13.87
CA VAL A 244 -3.21 -7.35 13.39
C VAL A 244 -2.76 -8.42 12.40
N LEU A 245 -1.88 -8.09 11.44
CA LEU A 245 -1.35 -9.05 10.47
C LEU A 245 -0.52 -10.15 11.15
N ILE A 246 0.33 -9.80 12.12
CA ILE A 246 1.11 -10.77 12.92
C ILE A 246 0.17 -11.70 13.69
N SER A 247 -0.90 -11.16 14.27
CA SER A 247 -1.91 -11.98 14.96
C SER A 247 -2.59 -12.96 14.01
N HIS A 248 -3.00 -12.50 12.82
CA HIS A 248 -3.58 -13.38 11.79
C HIS A 248 -2.61 -14.47 11.32
N ILE A 249 -1.33 -14.12 11.09
CA ILE A 249 -0.30 -15.09 10.70
C ILE A 249 -0.15 -16.16 11.80
N ARG A 250 -0.05 -15.76 13.07
CA ARG A 250 0.04 -16.69 14.20
C ARG A 250 -1.19 -17.61 14.29
N ASP A 251 -2.37 -17.11 14.01
CA ASP A 251 -3.60 -17.94 14.03
C ASP A 251 -3.63 -18.91 12.84
N LEU A 252 -3.18 -18.50 11.66
CA LEU A 252 -3.02 -19.40 10.51
C LEU A 252 -1.98 -20.48 10.79
N GLU A 253 -0.85 -20.13 11.38
CA GLU A 253 0.20 -21.07 11.77
C GLU A 253 -0.32 -22.12 12.79
N LYS A 254 -1.14 -21.70 13.74
CA LYS A 254 -1.79 -22.65 14.68
C LYS A 254 -2.73 -23.63 13.98
N ARG A 255 -3.46 -23.17 12.98
CA ARG A 255 -4.44 -23.97 12.23
C ARG A 255 -3.80 -24.98 11.27
N THR A 256 -2.57 -24.73 10.81
CA THR A 256 -1.83 -25.60 9.90
C THR A 256 -0.78 -26.45 10.62
N ARG A 257 -1.06 -26.85 11.86
CA ARG A 257 -0.18 -27.74 12.63
C ARG A 257 -0.58 -29.19 12.45
N LEU A 258 0.42 -30.02 12.21
CA LEU A 258 0.27 -31.46 12.19
C LEU A 258 -0.18 -31.97 13.58
N PRO A 259 -1.05 -32.99 13.65
CA PRO A 259 -1.40 -33.65 14.90
C PRO A 259 -0.25 -34.55 15.35
N LEU A 260 0.77 -33.95 15.99
CA LEU A 260 2.00 -34.62 16.40
C LEU A 260 1.90 -35.29 17.75
N THR A 261 2.50 -36.48 17.87
CA THR A 261 2.70 -37.18 19.15
C THR A 261 4.07 -37.79 19.22
N GLY A 262 4.54 -38.16 20.45
CA GLY A 262 5.81 -38.88 20.64
C GLY A 262 7.04 -37.98 20.76
N ASN A 263 6.96 -36.85 21.45
CA ASN A 263 8.08 -35.94 21.73
C ASN A 263 8.77 -35.39 20.47
N ILE A 264 7.98 -34.92 19.51
CA ILE A 264 8.40 -34.17 18.34
C ILE A 264 7.63 -32.85 18.28
N LEU A 265 8.25 -31.82 17.74
CA LEU A 265 7.64 -30.52 17.50
C LEU A 265 7.68 -30.17 16.01
N GLN A 266 6.72 -29.39 15.57
CA GLN A 266 6.74 -28.77 14.24
C GLN A 266 7.31 -27.37 14.33
N GLU A 267 8.24 -27.05 13.43
CA GLU A 267 8.75 -25.69 13.22
C GLU A 267 8.01 -25.04 12.06
N GLY A 268 7.34 -23.92 12.35
CA GLY A 268 6.59 -23.15 11.34
C GLY A 268 5.29 -23.82 10.87
N PRO A 269 4.69 -23.33 9.78
CA PRO A 269 3.47 -23.88 9.21
C PRO A 269 3.72 -25.22 8.48
N ALA A 270 2.64 -25.96 8.21
CA ALA A 270 2.66 -27.14 7.35
C ALA A 270 1.98 -26.83 6.01
N PRO A 271 2.70 -26.32 4.98
CA PRO A 271 2.14 -26.09 3.65
C PRO A 271 1.47 -27.36 3.11
N GLY A 272 0.26 -27.18 2.56
CA GLY A 272 -0.55 -28.28 2.06
C GLY A 272 -1.48 -28.93 3.08
N LEU A 273 -1.40 -28.56 4.36
CA LEU A 273 -2.37 -28.96 5.38
C LEU A 273 -3.42 -27.84 5.56
N TYR A 274 -4.70 -28.19 5.48
CA TYR A 274 -5.81 -27.30 5.77
C TYR A 274 -6.12 -27.25 7.29
N ALA A 275 -6.79 -26.21 7.73
CA ALA A 275 -7.09 -25.98 9.15
C ALA A 275 -7.95 -27.08 9.82
N ASP A 276 -8.70 -27.82 9.03
CA ASP A 276 -9.51 -28.97 9.43
C ASP A 276 -8.76 -30.32 9.32
N LEU A 277 -7.42 -30.26 9.24
CA LEU A 277 -6.50 -31.38 9.15
C LEU A 277 -6.58 -32.19 7.83
N TRP A 278 -7.28 -31.70 6.82
CA TRP A 278 -7.19 -32.27 5.50
C TRP A 278 -5.85 -31.96 4.84
N ALA A 279 -5.23 -32.96 4.28
CA ALA A 279 -4.01 -32.87 3.51
C ALA A 279 -4.32 -32.66 2.02
N SER A 280 -3.59 -31.77 1.35
CA SER A 280 -3.54 -31.71 -0.11
C SER A 280 -2.70 -32.85 -0.68
N ARG A 281 -2.45 -32.85 -1.99
CA ARG A 281 -1.54 -33.85 -2.62
C ARG A 281 -0.13 -33.84 -2.04
N SER A 282 0.33 -32.72 -1.50
CA SER A 282 1.63 -32.58 -0.85
C SER A 282 1.46 -31.80 0.45
N VAL A 283 1.92 -32.36 1.55
CA VAL A 283 2.02 -31.68 2.85
C VAL A 283 3.47 -31.71 3.29
N LYS A 284 4.01 -30.55 3.61
CA LYS A 284 5.40 -30.39 4.07
C LYS A 284 5.44 -29.87 5.49
N ALA A 285 6.40 -30.32 6.27
CA ALA A 285 6.67 -29.77 7.58
C ALA A 285 8.12 -30.00 7.98
N ARG A 286 8.63 -29.11 8.84
CA ARG A 286 9.92 -29.30 9.52
C ARG A 286 9.67 -29.81 10.92
N ILE A 287 10.31 -30.91 11.27
CA ILE A 287 10.10 -31.63 12.56
C ILE A 287 11.39 -31.54 13.37
N THR A 288 11.25 -31.12 14.62
CA THR A 288 12.34 -31.13 15.62
C THR A 288 12.08 -32.20 16.67
N PRO A 289 12.95 -33.22 16.78
CA PRO A 289 12.87 -34.23 17.79
C PRO A 289 13.26 -33.67 19.16
N LEU A 290 12.43 -33.89 20.18
CA LEU A 290 12.78 -33.59 21.57
C LEU A 290 13.57 -34.76 22.23
N ARG A 291 13.54 -35.93 21.61
CA ARG A 291 14.30 -37.15 21.97
C ARG A 291 14.70 -37.87 20.69
N PRO A 292 15.76 -38.71 20.72
CA PRO A 292 16.15 -39.48 19.54
C PRO A 292 15.00 -40.30 18.97
N VAL A 293 14.70 -40.13 17.68
CA VAL A 293 13.63 -40.82 16.96
C VAL A 293 14.24 -41.72 15.88
N THR A 294 13.72 -42.94 15.76
CA THR A 294 14.17 -43.90 14.74
C THR A 294 13.09 -44.22 13.71
N GLU A 295 11.85 -43.99 14.04
CA GLU A 295 10.71 -44.31 13.19
C GLU A 295 9.58 -43.35 13.47
N LEU A 296 8.80 -43.02 12.40
CA LEU A 296 7.55 -42.29 12.50
C LEU A 296 6.40 -43.17 12.00
N MET A 297 5.18 -42.88 12.47
CA MET A 297 3.96 -43.50 11.99
C MET A 297 3.00 -42.38 11.53
N LEU A 298 2.71 -42.33 10.25
CA LEU A 298 1.64 -41.49 9.71
C LEU A 298 0.32 -42.27 9.76
N ARG A 299 -0.71 -41.68 10.38
CA ARG A 299 -2.08 -42.21 10.40
C ARG A 299 -3.01 -41.21 9.72
N GLY A 300 -3.83 -41.69 8.83
CA GLY A 300 -4.82 -40.90 8.14
C GLY A 300 -6.08 -41.70 7.84
N ALA A 301 -7.03 -41.03 7.19
CA ALA A 301 -8.25 -41.66 6.70
C ALA A 301 -8.72 -41.03 5.40
N ARG A 302 -9.45 -41.80 4.60
CA ARG A 302 -10.11 -41.33 3.37
C ARG A 302 -11.59 -41.70 3.40
N PRO A 303 -12.49 -40.83 2.91
CA PRO A 303 -13.94 -41.07 2.84
C PRO A 303 -14.27 -42.28 1.94
N GLU A 304 -15.46 -42.82 2.15
CA GLU A 304 -16.05 -43.79 1.21
C GLU A 304 -16.11 -43.22 -0.20
N GLY A 305 -15.90 -44.07 -1.20
CA GLY A 305 -15.84 -43.67 -2.60
C GLY A 305 -14.51 -43.07 -3.04
N SER A 306 -13.52 -42.91 -2.16
CA SER A 306 -12.19 -42.44 -2.59
C SER A 306 -11.47 -43.50 -3.47
N PRO A 307 -10.87 -43.09 -4.61
CA PRO A 307 -10.12 -44.01 -5.44
C PRO A 307 -8.88 -44.54 -4.68
N ALA A 308 -8.44 -45.76 -4.99
CA ALA A 308 -7.17 -46.26 -4.46
C ALA A 308 -6.00 -45.36 -4.92
N GLY A 309 -5.01 -45.19 -4.08
CA GLY A 309 -3.83 -44.39 -4.36
C GLY A 309 -2.65 -44.79 -3.49
N ILE A 310 -1.54 -44.11 -3.69
CA ILE A 310 -0.30 -44.34 -2.95
C ILE A 310 0.06 -43.05 -2.19
N VAL A 311 0.33 -43.20 -0.90
CA VAL A 311 0.94 -42.13 -0.10
C VAL A 311 2.42 -42.47 0.08
N LYS A 312 3.29 -41.56 -0.30
CA LYS A 312 4.74 -41.62 -0.11
C LYS A 312 5.17 -40.58 0.92
N ILE A 313 6.09 -40.97 1.79
CA ILE A 313 6.66 -40.11 2.82
C ILE A 313 8.15 -39.94 2.53
N LEU A 314 8.53 -38.71 2.30
CA LEU A 314 9.92 -38.30 2.12
C LEU A 314 10.44 -37.67 3.42
N VAL A 315 11.68 -37.97 3.73
CA VAL A 315 12.42 -37.33 4.83
C VAL A 315 13.70 -36.76 4.23
N ASN A 316 13.88 -35.45 4.35
CA ASN A 316 14.96 -34.71 3.70
C ASN A 316 15.06 -35.00 2.17
N GLY A 317 13.91 -35.16 1.50
CA GLY A 317 13.79 -35.41 0.08
C GLY A 317 13.95 -36.89 -0.35
N GLU A 318 14.26 -37.82 0.58
CA GLU A 318 14.36 -39.25 0.27
C GLU A 318 13.12 -40.00 0.72
N GLU A 319 12.59 -40.92 -0.11
CA GLU A 319 11.45 -41.77 0.22
C GLU A 319 11.83 -42.74 1.37
N ARG A 320 11.12 -42.65 2.50
CA ARG A 320 11.38 -43.43 3.75
C ARG A 320 10.18 -44.27 4.19
N GLY A 321 9.04 -44.10 3.54
CA GLY A 321 7.84 -44.87 3.75
C GLY A 321 6.86 -44.68 2.61
N SER A 322 6.13 -45.72 2.29
CA SER A 322 5.00 -45.66 1.37
C SER A 322 3.95 -46.71 1.70
N GLY A 323 2.73 -46.43 1.23
CA GLY A 323 1.62 -47.35 1.43
C GLY A 323 0.47 -47.10 0.50
N GLU A 324 -0.22 -48.17 0.10
CA GLU A 324 -1.49 -48.06 -0.61
C GLU A 324 -2.57 -47.54 0.35
N VAL A 325 -3.40 -46.63 -0.12
CA VAL A 325 -4.50 -46.03 0.62
C VAL A 325 -5.78 -46.12 -0.19
N SER A 326 -6.85 -46.49 0.46
CA SER A 326 -8.19 -46.59 -0.09
C SER A 326 -9.18 -45.93 0.89
N ALA A 327 -10.48 -46.06 0.66
CA ALA A 327 -11.50 -45.65 1.63
C ALA A 327 -11.26 -46.29 3.00
N GLY A 328 -11.42 -45.53 4.09
CA GLY A 328 -11.16 -45.94 5.45
C GLY A 328 -9.82 -45.45 6.04
N PRO A 329 -9.50 -45.90 7.26
CA PRO A 329 -8.26 -45.52 7.94
C PRO A 329 -7.04 -46.26 7.39
N PHE A 330 -5.89 -45.59 7.40
CA PHE A 330 -4.60 -46.17 7.01
C PHE A 330 -3.47 -45.78 7.96
N SER A 331 -2.39 -46.55 7.95
CA SER A 331 -1.18 -46.29 8.74
C SER A 331 0.07 -46.62 7.90
N ILE A 332 1.01 -45.69 7.83
CA ILE A 332 2.24 -45.82 7.05
C ILE A 332 3.45 -45.68 8.00
N PRO A 333 4.27 -46.72 8.16
CA PRO A 333 5.52 -46.61 8.90
C PRO A 333 6.57 -45.88 8.07
N VAL A 334 7.35 -45.03 8.72
CA VAL A 334 8.42 -44.26 8.11
C VAL A 334 9.71 -44.49 8.85
N ARG A 335 10.65 -45.19 8.23
CA ARG A 335 11.96 -45.50 8.82
C ARG A 335 12.94 -44.36 8.61
N LEU A 336 13.48 -43.81 9.69
CA LEU A 336 14.47 -42.75 9.63
C LEU A 336 15.89 -43.33 9.43
N PRO A 337 16.81 -42.55 8.82
CA PRO A 337 18.19 -42.99 8.59
C PRO A 337 18.97 -42.95 9.93
N GLY A 338 18.68 -43.87 10.82
CA GLY A 338 19.30 -43.95 12.16
C GLY A 338 18.55 -43.14 13.22
N LYS A 339 19.21 -42.85 14.35
CA LYS A 339 18.66 -42.08 15.46
C LYS A 339 18.70 -40.58 15.15
N GLN A 340 17.59 -39.99 14.69
CA GLN A 340 17.50 -38.59 14.43
C GLN A 340 17.43 -37.77 15.72
N ARG A 341 18.30 -36.76 15.85
CA ARG A 341 18.34 -35.81 16.96
C ARG A 341 18.19 -34.35 16.45
N GLU A 342 18.60 -34.11 15.21
CA GLU A 342 18.55 -32.80 14.55
C GLU A 342 17.21 -32.66 13.84
N PRO A 343 16.75 -31.41 13.61
CA PRO A 343 15.57 -31.11 12.81
C PRO A 343 15.67 -31.69 11.39
N PHE A 344 14.56 -32.18 10.87
CA PHE A 344 14.47 -32.76 9.54
C PHE A 344 13.17 -32.33 8.85
N ASP A 345 13.20 -32.32 7.52
CA ASP A 345 12.03 -32.02 6.70
C ASP A 345 11.27 -33.32 6.40
N ILE A 346 9.93 -33.28 6.53
CA ILE A 346 9.03 -34.37 6.14
C ILE A 346 8.08 -33.86 5.06
N GLU A 347 7.84 -34.69 4.05
CA GLU A 347 6.84 -34.42 3.03
C GLU A 347 6.00 -35.67 2.80
N ALA A 348 4.67 -35.52 2.89
CA ALA A 348 3.72 -36.57 2.53
C ALA A 348 3.11 -36.25 1.17
N LEU A 349 3.27 -37.15 0.19
CA LEU A 349 2.76 -37.04 -1.16
C LEU A 349 1.67 -38.08 -1.41
N CYS A 350 0.54 -37.67 -1.99
CA CYS A 350 -0.52 -38.59 -2.42
C CYS A 350 -0.82 -38.40 -3.90
N ASP A 351 -0.80 -39.49 -4.66
CA ASP A 351 -1.00 -39.48 -6.11
C ASP A 351 -2.48 -39.29 -6.54
N THR A 352 -3.43 -39.56 -5.62
CA THR A 352 -4.87 -39.45 -5.88
C THR A 352 -5.56 -38.52 -4.89
N LEU A 353 -6.66 -37.89 -5.34
CA LEU A 353 -7.53 -37.10 -4.47
C LEU A 353 -8.60 -37.99 -3.83
N ALA A 354 -9.02 -37.63 -2.62
CA ALA A 354 -10.14 -38.26 -1.92
C ALA A 354 -11.48 -37.88 -2.53
N ALA A 355 -12.50 -38.72 -2.33
CA ALA A 355 -13.88 -38.34 -2.62
C ALA A 355 -14.29 -37.17 -1.70
N LYS A 356 -14.95 -36.16 -2.26
CA LYS A 356 -15.38 -34.95 -1.55
C LYS A 356 -16.69 -34.42 -2.13
N PRO A 357 -17.48 -33.59 -1.37
CA PRO A 357 -18.64 -32.89 -1.91
C PRO A 357 -18.25 -31.99 -3.09
N ALA A 358 -19.16 -31.83 -4.03
CA ALA A 358 -18.93 -31.02 -5.25
C ALA A 358 -18.65 -29.54 -4.94
N GLU A 359 -19.16 -29.06 -3.81
CA GLU A 359 -19.01 -27.68 -3.33
C GLU A 359 -17.62 -27.41 -2.73
N ASP A 360 -16.88 -28.46 -2.35
CA ASP A 360 -15.52 -28.28 -1.81
C ASP A 360 -14.52 -28.18 -2.96
N LEU A 361 -14.01 -26.97 -3.20
CA LEU A 361 -13.07 -26.67 -4.28
C LEU A 361 -11.61 -27.02 -3.95
N ARG A 362 -11.31 -27.45 -2.70
CA ARG A 362 -9.96 -27.77 -2.27
C ARG A 362 -9.48 -29.10 -2.87
N ASP A 363 -8.18 -29.24 -3.07
CA ASP A 363 -7.54 -30.51 -3.42
C ASP A 363 -7.31 -31.34 -2.15
N LEU A 364 -8.25 -32.22 -1.82
CA LEU A 364 -8.19 -33.06 -0.61
C LEU A 364 -7.69 -34.44 -0.96
N ALA A 365 -6.61 -34.89 -0.31
CA ALA A 365 -6.02 -36.21 -0.52
C ALA A 365 -6.40 -37.19 0.60
N PHE A 366 -6.21 -36.80 1.84
CA PHE A 366 -6.58 -37.56 3.02
C PHE A 366 -6.72 -36.69 4.26
N LEU A 367 -7.50 -37.13 5.24
CA LEU A 367 -7.56 -36.51 6.56
C LEU A 367 -6.36 -37.03 7.38
N MET A 368 -5.54 -36.10 7.88
CA MET A 368 -4.40 -36.43 8.74
C MET A 368 -4.87 -36.62 10.20
N ILE A 369 -4.71 -37.79 10.73
CA ILE A 369 -5.14 -38.11 12.11
C ILE A 369 -3.98 -37.94 13.09
N GLU A 370 -2.79 -38.44 12.75
CA GLU A 370 -1.63 -38.41 13.64
C GLU A 370 -0.33 -38.60 12.85
N LEU A 371 0.70 -37.84 13.23
CA LEU A 371 2.09 -38.18 12.93
C LEU A 371 2.80 -38.46 14.26
N ARG A 372 3.09 -39.72 14.52
CA ARG A 372 3.63 -40.19 15.78
C ARG A 372 5.09 -40.57 15.65
N ALA A 373 5.95 -40.07 16.56
CA ALA A 373 7.31 -40.57 16.68
C ALA A 373 7.38 -41.80 17.60
N LEU A 374 8.11 -42.81 17.11
CA LEU A 374 8.42 -44.03 17.86
C LEU A 374 9.87 -43.95 18.31
N HIS A 375 10.07 -44.18 19.61
CA HIS A 375 11.40 -44.17 20.21
C HIS A 375 11.95 -45.58 20.32
N PRO A 376 13.26 -45.76 20.24
CA PRO A 376 13.86 -47.08 20.49
C PRO A 376 13.39 -47.61 21.86
N ARG A 377 12.86 -48.83 21.88
CA ARG A 377 12.62 -49.51 23.18
C ARG A 377 13.97 -49.62 23.89
N TRP A 378 14.03 -49.19 25.11
CA TRP A 378 15.17 -49.49 25.97
C TRP A 378 15.22 -51.01 26.11
N SER A 379 16.24 -51.64 25.49
CA SER A 379 16.63 -52.99 25.91
C SER A 379 17.22 -52.84 27.32
N VAL A 380 16.50 -53.32 28.30
CA VAL A 380 16.94 -53.46 29.69
C VAL A 380 18.08 -54.44 29.72
#